data_ebd739a02106d53cace57dc5e4992ab8
#
_entry.id   ebd739a02106d53cace57dc5e4992ab8
#
_cell.length_a   1.000
_cell.length_b   1.000
_cell.length_c   1.000
_cell.angle_alpha   90.00
_cell.angle_beta   90.00
_cell.angle_gamma   90.00
#
_symmetry.space_group_name_H-M   'P 1'
#
loop_
_entity.id
_entity.type
_entity.pdbx_description
1 polymer ?
#
loop_
_entity_poly.entity_id
_entity_poly.type
_entity_poly.pdbx_seq_one_letter_code
_entity_poly.pdbx_strand_id
1 'polypeptide(L)'
;MTITHQQRRRLAMALLVLTIAVTVSRLRAQNIAPSASAALSSSVVANTDQTSTQQPGADIPPQPGPKQLTNFVEAGGDYLNLSNRFGRWVGGYGRGTVTTGNNIWNGEVNGQHEFGDAGVYMGAGDTYTFNSDWYGSLTVGSSVGGFFWPRFRTDGFINKKWMSRKQLITTFGLGYYAAKDAHRDHSFFLGSTYYFAKPWIVEEGIRFNVSNPGSVFSPAAFVAVTHGRNKQNYVTVRTGFGKEAFQLIGPTVSLSDFQSQTLSVTWRQWIGTDWGVNFVGDYYHSPFYQRGGTTLGFFREF
;
A
#
# COMPACT_ATOMS: atom_id res chain seq x y z
N MET A 1 -4.31 29.77 -31.71
CA MET A 1 -3.51 29.31 -30.56
C MET A 1 -3.43 27.77 -30.65
N THR A 2 -2.35 27.21 -31.21
CA THR A 2 -2.25 25.78 -31.54
C THR A 2 -1.71 25.03 -30.33
N ILE A 3 -2.54 24.20 -29.71
CA ILE A 3 -2.12 23.35 -28.57
C ILE A 3 -1.10 22.33 -29.06
N THR A 4 0.10 22.34 -28.48
CA THR A 4 1.18 21.41 -28.87
C THR A 4 0.82 19.97 -28.51
N HIS A 5 1.39 19.00 -29.24
CA HIS A 5 1.15 17.58 -29.03
C HIS A 5 1.47 17.14 -27.59
N GLN A 6 2.40 17.81 -26.93
CA GLN A 6 2.78 17.58 -25.54
C GLN A 6 1.73 18.09 -24.54
N GLN A 7 1.07 19.22 -24.85
CA GLN A 7 -0.04 19.75 -24.05
C GLN A 7 -1.29 18.87 -24.16
N ARG A 8 -1.59 18.32 -25.34
CA ARG A 8 -2.71 17.37 -25.52
C ARG A 8 -2.52 16.08 -24.71
N ARG A 9 -1.29 15.55 -24.63
CA ARG A 9 -0.98 14.36 -23.80
C ARG A 9 -1.12 14.65 -22.30
N ARG A 10 -0.71 15.82 -21.85
CA ARG A 10 -0.90 16.26 -20.45
C ARG A 10 -2.37 16.42 -20.08
N LEU A 11 -3.15 17.00 -21.00
CA LEU A 11 -4.59 17.20 -20.82
C LEU A 11 -5.33 15.85 -20.81
N ALA A 12 -4.98 14.92 -21.69
CA ALA A 12 -5.59 13.59 -21.73
C ALA A 12 -5.29 12.77 -20.46
N MET A 13 -4.09 12.89 -19.90
CA MET A 13 -3.73 12.24 -18.64
C MET A 13 -4.44 12.87 -17.44
N ALA A 14 -4.53 14.18 -17.38
CA ALA A 14 -5.29 14.89 -16.35
C ALA A 14 -6.79 14.55 -16.42
N LEU A 15 -7.33 14.41 -17.64
CA LEU A 15 -8.70 13.97 -17.84
C LEU A 15 -8.94 12.52 -17.41
N LEU A 16 -7.98 11.61 -17.66
CA LEU A 16 -8.08 10.22 -17.24
C LEU A 16 -8.14 10.11 -15.71
N VAL A 17 -7.26 10.80 -15.00
CA VAL A 17 -7.25 10.86 -13.53
C VAL A 17 -8.55 11.48 -13.00
N LEU A 18 -9.03 12.55 -13.63
CA LEU A 18 -10.27 13.22 -13.25
C LEU A 18 -11.51 12.34 -13.55
N THR A 19 -11.49 11.57 -14.64
CA THR A 19 -12.60 10.68 -15.01
C THR A 19 -12.73 9.52 -14.03
N ILE A 20 -11.63 8.94 -13.59
CA ILE A 20 -11.61 7.90 -12.55
C ILE A 20 -12.16 8.46 -11.24
N ALA A 21 -11.72 9.64 -10.82
CA ALA A 21 -12.20 10.32 -9.62
C ALA A 21 -13.71 10.64 -9.68
N VAL A 22 -14.21 11.07 -10.84
CA VAL A 22 -15.64 11.42 -11.05
C VAL A 22 -16.52 10.17 -11.14
N THR A 23 -16.03 9.08 -11.76
CA THR A 23 -16.79 7.83 -11.87
C THR A 23 -17.00 7.18 -10.51
N VAL A 24 -15.99 7.24 -9.64
CA VAL A 24 -16.09 6.77 -8.25
C VAL A 24 -17.02 7.65 -7.41
N SER A 25 -17.06 8.95 -7.67
CA SER A 25 -17.98 9.87 -6.99
C SER A 25 -19.46 9.65 -7.37
N ARG A 26 -19.75 9.13 -8.56
CA ARG A 26 -21.13 8.84 -9.01
C ARG A 26 -21.68 7.50 -8.48
N LEU A 27 -20.85 6.59 -8.03
CA LEU A 27 -21.28 5.38 -7.30
C LEU A 27 -21.85 5.69 -5.89
N ARG A 28 -21.81 6.94 -5.45
CA ARG A 28 -22.33 7.42 -4.16
C ARG A 28 -23.85 7.58 -4.08
N ALA A 29 -24.61 7.39 -5.15
CA ALA A 29 -26.02 7.82 -5.21
C ALA A 29 -27.05 6.68 -5.39
N GLN A 30 -26.84 5.53 -4.79
CA GLN A 30 -27.91 4.56 -4.65
C GLN A 30 -27.99 4.04 -3.21
N ASN A 31 -28.93 4.65 -2.46
CA ASN A 31 -29.38 4.19 -1.16
C ASN A 31 -30.11 2.85 -1.30
N ILE A 32 -29.59 1.81 -0.64
CA ILE A 32 -30.36 0.61 -0.30
C ILE A 32 -30.24 0.40 1.19
N ALA A 33 -31.39 0.31 1.84
CA ALA A 33 -31.56 0.13 3.29
C ALA A 33 -30.92 -1.16 3.81
N PRO A 34 -30.46 -1.20 5.08
CA PRO A 34 -29.69 -2.31 5.62
C PRO A 34 -30.59 -3.46 6.06
N SER A 35 -30.32 -4.65 5.59
CA SER A 35 -30.69 -5.88 6.25
C SER A 35 -29.49 -6.39 7.04
N ALA A 36 -29.68 -6.56 8.33
CA ALA A 36 -28.68 -7.04 9.26
C ALA A 36 -28.32 -8.50 8.98
N SER A 37 -27.05 -8.76 8.72
CA SER A 37 -26.43 -10.04 9.09
C SER A 37 -24.91 -9.88 9.15
N ALA A 38 -24.39 -10.43 10.20
CA ALA A 38 -23.08 -10.29 10.78
C ALA A 38 -21.89 -10.62 9.87
N ALA A 39 -20.83 -9.95 10.15
CA ALA A 39 -19.43 -10.35 10.34
C ALA A 39 -18.45 -10.25 9.19
N LEU A 40 -17.40 -9.57 9.42
CA LEU A 40 -15.97 -9.76 9.62
C LEU A 40 -15.02 -9.49 8.47
N SER A 41 -14.09 -8.61 8.63
CA SER A 41 -12.65 -8.72 8.60
C SER A 41 -11.89 -7.52 8.09
N SER A 42 -10.97 -7.24 8.78
CA SER A 42 -9.58 -6.77 8.80
C SER A 42 -9.11 -5.93 7.65
N SER A 43 -9.02 -4.67 7.91
CA SER A 43 -8.19 -3.71 7.22
C SER A 43 -6.72 -3.87 7.62
N VAL A 44 -6.03 -4.85 7.09
CA VAL A 44 -4.58 -4.81 7.01
C VAL A 44 -4.13 -3.94 5.83
N VAL A 45 -5.08 -3.29 5.17
CA VAL A 45 -4.82 -2.43 4.00
C VAL A 45 -3.93 -1.21 4.33
N ALA A 46 -3.92 -0.74 5.57
CA ALA A 46 -3.15 0.45 5.91
C ALA A 46 -1.64 0.21 6.05
N ASN A 47 -1.21 -0.98 6.43
CA ASN A 47 0.22 -1.25 6.64
C ASN A 47 0.88 -2.05 5.52
N THR A 48 0.13 -2.75 4.69
CA THR A 48 0.71 -3.63 3.66
C THR A 48 0.89 -2.94 2.32
N ASP A 49 0.20 -1.87 2.07
CA ASP A 49 0.45 -1.07 0.87
C ASP A 49 1.78 -0.31 0.93
N GLN A 50 2.39 -0.16 2.09
CA GLN A 50 3.72 0.43 2.18
C GLN A 50 4.83 -0.49 1.69
N THR A 51 4.63 -1.80 1.70
CA THR A 51 5.60 -2.75 1.16
C THR A 51 5.53 -2.83 -0.37
N SER A 52 4.38 -2.57 -0.96
CA SER A 52 4.24 -2.55 -2.43
C SER A 52 4.68 -1.23 -3.05
N THR A 53 4.76 -0.14 -2.29
CA THR A 53 5.20 1.17 -2.79
C THR A 53 6.70 1.41 -2.67
N GLN A 54 7.42 0.61 -1.91
CA GLN A 54 8.87 0.60 -2.03
C GLN A 54 9.29 -0.35 -3.14
N GLN A 55 9.01 0.08 -4.36
CA GLN A 55 9.61 -0.52 -5.53
C GLN A 55 11.11 -0.24 -5.45
N PRO A 56 11.94 -1.28 -5.21
CA PRO A 56 13.39 -1.08 -5.26
C PRO A 56 13.75 -0.65 -6.67
N GLY A 57 14.38 0.50 -6.83
CA GLY A 57 14.83 1.01 -8.11
C GLY A 57 13.80 1.82 -8.91
N ALA A 58 12.77 2.37 -8.25
CA ALA A 58 12.07 3.53 -8.80
C ALA A 58 12.96 4.77 -8.72
N ASP A 59 14.18 4.62 -9.23
CA ASP A 59 15.02 5.76 -9.49
C ASP A 59 14.33 6.63 -10.53
N ILE A 60 14.15 7.88 -10.19
CA ILE A 60 13.97 9.02 -11.09
C ILE A 60 14.65 8.72 -12.42
N PRO A 61 14.03 9.03 -13.60
CA PRO A 61 14.49 8.61 -14.92
C PRO A 61 16.00 8.67 -15.02
N PRO A 62 16.64 7.61 -15.51
CA PRO A 62 18.06 7.39 -15.35
C PRO A 62 18.88 8.56 -15.86
N GLN A 63 19.63 9.18 -14.99
CA GLN A 63 20.86 9.81 -15.44
C GLN A 63 21.80 8.69 -15.88
N PRO A 64 22.53 8.86 -16.99
CA PRO A 64 23.47 7.84 -17.44
C PRO A 64 24.56 7.64 -16.38
N GLY A 65 24.48 6.57 -15.65
CA GLY A 65 25.39 6.09 -14.64
C GLY A 65 24.93 4.72 -14.16
N PRO A 66 25.80 3.86 -13.64
CA PRO A 66 25.40 2.55 -13.15
C PRO A 66 24.32 2.72 -12.05
N LYS A 67 23.18 2.07 -12.23
CA LYS A 67 22.13 1.98 -11.20
C LYS A 67 22.69 1.30 -9.98
N GLN A 68 22.96 2.05 -8.96
CA GLN A 68 23.29 1.50 -7.66
C GLN A 68 21.95 1.18 -6.96
N LEU A 69 21.57 -0.09 -6.96
CA LEU A 69 20.46 -0.57 -6.17
C LEU A 69 20.87 -0.46 -4.71
N THR A 70 20.08 0.23 -3.92
CA THR A 70 20.42 0.49 -2.52
C THR A 70 19.79 -0.59 -1.66
N ASN A 71 20.63 -1.44 -1.07
CA ASN A 71 20.21 -2.34 -0.01
C ASN A 71 19.95 -1.53 1.24
N PHE A 72 18.98 -1.92 2.04
CA PHE A 72 18.71 -1.23 3.30
C PHE A 72 18.15 -2.15 4.37
N VAL A 73 18.28 -1.70 5.59
CA VAL A 73 17.53 -2.16 6.76
C VAL A 73 16.82 -0.97 7.39
N GLU A 74 15.65 -1.21 7.93
CA GLU A 74 14.86 -0.19 8.63
C GLU A 74 14.16 -0.83 9.83
N ALA A 75 14.10 -0.08 10.93
CA ALA A 75 13.33 -0.45 12.11
C ALA A 75 12.61 0.77 12.66
N GLY A 76 11.45 0.55 13.25
CA GLY A 76 10.62 1.63 13.77
C GLY A 76 9.49 1.16 14.66
N GLY A 77 8.66 2.12 15.06
CA GLY A 77 7.49 1.86 15.87
C GLY A 77 6.36 2.82 15.51
N ASP A 78 5.15 2.44 15.86
CA ASP A 78 3.94 3.18 15.60
C ASP A 78 3.07 3.33 16.84
N TYR A 79 2.29 4.40 16.82
CA TYR A 79 1.28 4.69 17.81
C TYR A 79 0.06 5.30 17.14
N LEU A 80 -1.09 4.64 17.28
CA LEU A 80 -2.35 5.08 16.68
C LEU A 80 -3.47 5.08 17.74
N ASN A 81 -4.26 6.13 17.73
CA ASN A 81 -5.44 6.27 18.58
C ASN A 81 -6.71 6.02 17.77
N LEU A 82 -7.64 5.29 18.37
CA LEU A 82 -8.95 5.02 17.80
C LEU A 82 -10.04 5.73 18.59
N SER A 83 -11.02 6.29 17.88
CA SER A 83 -12.23 6.84 18.48
C SER A 83 -13.15 5.75 19.01
N ASN A 84 -14.29 6.14 19.60
CA ASN A 84 -15.37 5.25 20.01
C ASN A 84 -14.94 4.13 20.98
N ARG A 85 -13.95 4.41 21.85
CA ARG A 85 -13.42 3.50 22.86
C ARG A 85 -12.73 2.25 22.32
N PHE A 86 -12.37 2.21 21.04
CA PHE A 86 -11.56 1.12 20.46
C PHE A 86 -10.10 1.11 20.94
N GLY A 87 -9.71 2.10 21.75
CA GLY A 87 -8.41 2.14 22.40
C GLY A 87 -7.28 2.67 21.49
N ARG A 88 -6.14 2.02 21.60
CA ARG A 88 -4.92 2.41 20.87
C ARG A 88 -4.26 1.19 20.27
N TRP A 89 -3.59 1.40 19.16
CA TRP A 89 -2.68 0.43 18.56
C TRP A 89 -1.24 0.89 18.77
N VAL A 90 -0.39 -0.04 19.13
CA VAL A 90 1.03 0.20 19.36
C VAL A 90 1.82 -0.94 18.77
N GLY A 91 2.83 -0.62 18.00
CA GLY A 91 3.63 -1.63 17.36
C GLY A 91 5.07 -1.24 17.12
N GLY A 92 5.80 -2.21 16.59
CA GLY A 92 7.16 -2.04 16.11
C GLY A 92 7.42 -2.95 14.94
N TYR A 93 8.33 -2.53 14.05
CA TYR A 93 8.67 -3.27 12.86
C TYR A 93 10.16 -3.27 12.57
N GLY A 94 10.58 -4.29 11.85
CA GLY A 94 11.87 -4.34 11.18
C GLY A 94 11.67 -4.82 9.75
N ARG A 95 12.36 -4.21 8.79
CA ARG A 95 12.31 -4.64 7.39
C ARG A 95 13.64 -4.40 6.70
N GLY A 96 13.86 -5.11 5.62
CA GLY A 96 15.08 -4.94 4.84
C GLY A 96 14.96 -5.46 3.43
N THR A 97 15.90 -4.98 2.60
CA THR A 97 15.98 -5.35 1.19
C THR A 97 17.42 -5.61 0.81
N VAL A 98 17.66 -6.68 0.06
CA VAL A 98 18.99 -7.05 -0.46
C VAL A 98 18.86 -7.42 -1.93
N THR A 99 19.70 -6.83 -2.76
CA THR A 99 19.74 -7.11 -4.21
C THR A 99 20.86 -8.08 -4.54
N THR A 100 20.51 -9.13 -5.29
CA THR A 100 21.45 -10.14 -5.80
C THR A 100 21.15 -10.45 -7.25
N GLY A 101 21.98 -9.99 -8.17
CA GLY A 101 21.73 -10.18 -9.61
C GLY A 101 20.40 -9.54 -10.06
N ASN A 102 19.49 -10.36 -10.59
CA ASN A 102 18.15 -9.91 -11.03
C ASN A 102 17.09 -9.96 -9.93
N ASN A 103 17.44 -10.44 -8.73
CA ASN A 103 16.53 -10.59 -7.60
C ASN A 103 16.70 -9.45 -6.62
N ILE A 104 15.59 -9.02 -6.04
CA ILE A 104 15.54 -8.10 -4.92
C ILE A 104 14.75 -8.80 -3.81
N TRP A 105 15.47 -9.35 -2.87
CA TRP A 105 14.91 -10.00 -1.70
C TRP A 105 14.44 -8.98 -0.68
N ASN A 106 13.27 -9.18 -0.14
CA ASN A 106 12.75 -8.36 0.95
C ASN A 106 12.29 -9.25 2.11
N GLY A 107 12.35 -8.70 3.31
CA GLY A 107 11.87 -9.35 4.51
C GLY A 107 11.33 -8.33 5.49
N GLU A 108 10.33 -8.73 6.26
CA GLU A 108 9.73 -7.90 7.29
C GLU A 108 9.32 -8.71 8.52
N VAL A 109 9.33 -8.04 9.65
CA VAL A 109 8.73 -8.50 10.90
C VAL A 109 7.96 -7.34 11.52
N ASN A 110 6.72 -7.57 11.93
CA ASN A 110 5.86 -6.58 12.55
C ASN A 110 5.24 -7.16 13.83
N GLY A 111 5.49 -6.53 14.95
CA GLY A 111 4.83 -6.82 16.22
C GLY A 111 3.79 -5.73 16.50
N GLN A 112 2.56 -6.12 16.77
CA GLN A 112 1.46 -5.17 16.96
C GLN A 112 0.58 -5.59 18.12
N HIS A 113 0.08 -4.59 18.85
CA HIS A 113 -0.99 -4.73 19.83
C HIS A 113 -2.20 -3.93 19.35
N GLU A 114 -3.28 -4.60 19.00
CA GLU A 114 -4.52 -4.03 18.49
C GLU A 114 -5.73 -4.66 19.21
N PHE A 115 -6.75 -3.86 19.50
CA PHE A 115 -8.01 -4.34 20.07
C PHE A 115 -7.86 -5.26 21.31
N GLY A 116 -6.80 -5.03 22.10
CA GLY A 116 -6.53 -5.81 23.32
C GLY A 116 -5.81 -7.14 23.09
N ASP A 117 -5.41 -7.47 21.88
CA ASP A 117 -4.61 -8.66 21.54
C ASP A 117 -3.28 -8.27 20.92
N ALA A 118 -2.31 -9.18 20.97
CA ALA A 118 -0.97 -8.96 20.46
C ALA A 118 -0.52 -10.09 19.52
N GLY A 119 0.23 -9.73 18.49
CA GLY A 119 0.76 -10.72 17.57
C GLY A 119 1.97 -10.21 16.80
N VAL A 120 2.63 -11.15 16.15
CA VAL A 120 3.79 -10.90 15.30
C VAL A 120 3.52 -11.48 13.93
N TYR A 121 3.66 -10.65 12.92
CA TYR A 121 3.63 -11.03 11.51
C TYR A 121 5.05 -11.06 10.95
N MET A 122 5.33 -12.03 10.09
CA MET A 122 6.58 -12.16 9.35
C MET A 122 6.28 -12.37 7.88
N GLY A 123 6.99 -11.64 7.03
CA GLY A 123 6.87 -11.71 5.58
C GLY A 123 8.22 -11.79 4.90
N ALA A 124 8.24 -12.43 3.75
CA ALA A 124 9.39 -12.45 2.85
C ALA A 124 8.92 -12.42 1.39
N GLY A 125 9.74 -11.89 0.52
CA GLY A 125 9.43 -11.80 -0.90
C GLY A 125 10.65 -11.64 -1.78
N ASP A 126 10.40 -11.80 -3.06
CA ASP A 126 11.38 -11.55 -4.11
C ASP A 126 10.74 -10.73 -5.24
N THR A 127 11.53 -9.83 -5.78
CA THR A 127 11.21 -9.13 -7.03
C THR A 127 12.24 -9.53 -8.07
N TYR A 128 11.81 -10.22 -9.11
CA TYR A 128 12.66 -10.71 -10.18
C TYR A 128 12.52 -9.86 -11.44
N THR A 129 13.65 -9.39 -11.97
CA THR A 129 13.70 -8.64 -13.23
C THR A 129 13.90 -9.60 -14.39
N PHE A 130 12.85 -9.82 -15.20
CA PHE A 130 12.90 -10.68 -16.39
C PHE A 130 13.72 -10.07 -17.51
N ASN A 131 13.51 -8.77 -17.77
CA ASN A 131 14.22 -7.98 -18.78
C ASN A 131 14.08 -6.48 -18.51
N SER A 132 14.50 -5.64 -19.44
CA SER A 132 14.45 -4.17 -19.30
C SER A 132 13.04 -3.62 -19.08
N ASP A 133 12.00 -4.33 -19.49
CA ASP A 133 10.61 -3.86 -19.53
C ASP A 133 9.71 -4.57 -18.51
N TRP A 134 10.05 -5.78 -18.12
CA TRP A 134 9.21 -6.63 -17.28
C TRP A 134 9.92 -7.04 -16.00
N TYR A 135 9.21 -6.96 -14.91
CA TYR A 135 9.59 -7.54 -13.62
C TYR A 135 8.34 -8.02 -12.87
N GLY A 136 8.52 -8.98 -12.00
CA GLY A 136 7.45 -9.51 -11.18
C GLY A 136 7.90 -9.63 -9.74
N SER A 137 6.94 -9.63 -8.81
CA SER A 137 7.21 -9.87 -7.40
C SER A 137 6.26 -10.89 -6.83
N LEU A 138 6.74 -11.63 -5.85
CA LEU A 138 5.96 -12.54 -5.03
C LEU A 138 6.32 -12.32 -3.58
N THR A 139 5.32 -12.17 -2.73
CA THR A 139 5.49 -12.09 -1.28
C THR A 139 4.65 -13.16 -0.61
N VAL A 140 5.16 -13.69 0.50
CA VAL A 140 4.46 -14.62 1.37
C VAL A 140 4.64 -14.17 2.82
N GLY A 141 3.64 -14.41 3.65
CA GLY A 141 3.72 -14.07 5.05
C GLY A 141 2.75 -14.86 5.92
N SER A 142 3.06 -14.88 7.19
CA SER A 142 2.28 -15.59 8.22
C SER A 142 2.45 -14.90 9.57
N SER A 143 1.61 -15.25 10.53
CA SER A 143 1.68 -14.65 11.86
C SER A 143 1.42 -15.60 13.01
N VAL A 144 1.93 -15.22 14.18
CA VAL A 144 1.69 -15.87 15.48
C VAL A 144 1.05 -14.85 16.42
N GLY A 145 0.06 -15.27 17.22
CA GLY A 145 -0.74 -14.33 18.07
C GLY A 145 -1.55 -13.36 17.21
N GLY A 146 -2.27 -12.43 17.81
CA GLY A 146 -3.07 -11.39 17.17
C GLY A 146 -4.14 -11.90 16.23
N PHE A 147 -5.41 -11.90 16.65
CA PHE A 147 -6.50 -12.36 15.77
C PHE A 147 -6.62 -11.52 14.50
N PHE A 148 -6.14 -10.27 14.51
CA PHE A 148 -6.17 -9.31 13.41
C PHE A 148 -5.11 -9.57 12.32
N TRP A 149 -4.09 -10.41 12.58
CA TRP A 149 -3.08 -10.81 11.61
C TRP A 149 -3.51 -12.02 10.77
N PRO A 150 -3.10 -12.13 9.49
CA PRO A 150 -3.38 -13.31 8.68
C PRO A 150 -2.70 -14.56 9.23
N ARG A 151 -3.38 -15.70 9.11
CA ARG A 151 -2.71 -17.02 9.23
C ARG A 151 -1.72 -17.22 8.10
N PHE A 152 -2.12 -16.79 6.89
CA PHE A 152 -1.29 -16.86 5.70
C PHE A 152 -1.71 -15.77 4.72
N ARG A 153 -0.73 -15.16 4.06
CA ARG A 153 -0.94 -14.19 3.00
C ARG A 153 0.05 -14.43 1.88
N THR A 154 -0.37 -14.23 0.66
CA THR A 154 0.51 -14.16 -0.50
C THR A 154 -0.02 -13.12 -1.50
N ASP A 155 0.88 -12.35 -2.07
CA ASP A 155 0.60 -11.38 -3.13
C ASP A 155 1.63 -11.54 -4.24
N GLY A 156 1.16 -11.63 -5.48
CA GLY A 156 1.99 -11.68 -6.67
C GLY A 156 1.66 -10.53 -7.61
N PHE A 157 2.68 -9.91 -8.18
CA PHE A 157 2.54 -8.80 -9.13
C PHE A 157 3.38 -9.01 -10.36
N ILE A 158 2.85 -8.58 -11.51
CA ILE A 158 3.59 -8.43 -12.75
C ILE A 158 3.53 -6.98 -13.19
N ASN A 159 4.67 -6.45 -13.59
CA ASN A 159 4.85 -5.04 -13.90
C ASN A 159 5.45 -4.88 -15.28
N LYS A 160 4.92 -3.94 -16.05
CA LYS A 160 5.44 -3.57 -17.35
C LYS A 160 5.81 -2.10 -17.41
N LYS A 161 7.06 -1.81 -17.78
CA LYS A 161 7.57 -0.48 -18.04
C LYS A 161 7.30 -0.12 -19.50
N TRP A 162 6.67 1.03 -19.72
CA TRP A 162 6.30 1.55 -21.01
C TRP A 162 7.12 2.80 -21.36
N MET A 163 7.09 3.19 -22.63
CA MET A 163 7.80 4.35 -23.16
C MET A 163 9.34 4.13 -23.22
N SER A 164 10.01 4.88 -24.05
CA SER A 164 11.47 4.79 -24.23
C SER A 164 12.26 5.09 -22.95
N ARG A 165 11.74 6.01 -22.12
CA ARG A 165 12.35 6.38 -20.84
C ARG A 165 11.81 5.59 -19.65
N LYS A 166 10.98 4.56 -19.88
CA LYS A 166 10.37 3.73 -18.82
C LYS A 166 9.58 4.52 -17.76
N GLN A 167 8.94 5.62 -18.19
CA GLN A 167 8.28 6.56 -17.29
C GLN A 167 6.91 6.08 -16.78
N LEU A 168 6.22 5.23 -17.53
CA LEU A 168 4.95 4.64 -17.14
C LEU A 168 5.17 3.17 -16.80
N ILE A 169 4.71 2.77 -15.64
CA ILE A 169 4.66 1.38 -15.23
C ILE A 169 3.20 1.00 -15.01
N THR A 170 2.77 -0.11 -15.57
CA THR A 170 1.47 -0.72 -15.26
C THR A 170 1.69 -1.97 -14.43
N THR A 171 0.85 -2.16 -13.45
CA THR A 171 0.92 -3.26 -12.48
C THR A 171 -0.38 -4.05 -12.52
N PHE A 172 -0.24 -5.36 -12.63
CA PHE A 172 -1.30 -6.34 -12.42
C PHE A 172 -0.93 -7.21 -11.23
N GLY A 173 -1.88 -7.50 -10.35
CA GLY A 173 -1.62 -8.29 -9.16
C GLY A 173 -2.75 -9.24 -8.80
N LEU A 174 -2.37 -10.33 -8.14
CA LEU A 174 -3.26 -11.29 -7.51
C LEU A 174 -2.85 -11.45 -6.05
N GLY A 175 -3.83 -11.59 -5.17
CA GLY A 175 -3.59 -11.79 -3.75
C GLY A 175 -4.50 -12.83 -3.14
N TYR A 176 -4.00 -13.51 -2.13
CA TYR A 176 -4.74 -14.42 -1.29
C TYR A 176 -4.44 -14.12 0.18
N TYR A 177 -5.48 -14.04 0.99
CA TYR A 177 -5.40 -13.80 2.41
C TYR A 177 -6.26 -14.84 3.14
N ALA A 178 -5.68 -15.51 4.12
CA ALA A 178 -6.37 -16.41 5.03
C ALA A 178 -6.31 -15.83 6.44
N ALA A 179 -7.45 -15.40 6.95
CA ALA A 179 -7.57 -14.99 8.34
C ALA A 179 -7.39 -16.18 9.32
N LYS A 180 -7.28 -15.89 10.61
CA LYS A 180 -7.20 -16.93 11.65
C LYS A 180 -8.51 -17.63 11.89
N ASP A 181 -9.60 -17.01 11.54
CA ASP A 181 -10.94 -17.58 11.51
C ASP A 181 -11.27 -18.24 10.16
N ALA A 182 -12.55 -18.29 9.79
CA ALA A 182 -13.01 -18.90 8.54
C ALA A 182 -12.77 -18.04 7.30
N HIS A 183 -12.39 -16.73 7.46
CA HIS A 183 -12.36 -15.80 6.34
C HIS A 183 -11.18 -16.03 5.41
N ARG A 184 -11.47 -15.92 4.11
CA ARG A 184 -10.53 -16.08 3.01
C ARG A 184 -10.83 -15.05 1.95
N ASP A 185 -9.83 -14.27 1.59
CA ASP A 185 -9.96 -13.22 0.59
C ASP A 185 -9.15 -13.58 -0.65
N HIS A 186 -9.74 -13.31 -1.80
CA HIS A 186 -9.08 -13.33 -3.09
C HIS A 186 -9.12 -11.94 -3.67
N SER A 187 -7.99 -11.42 -4.06
CA SER A 187 -7.91 -10.07 -4.59
C SER A 187 -7.26 -10.02 -5.97
N PHE A 188 -7.73 -9.07 -6.75
CA PHE A 188 -7.21 -8.67 -8.03
C PHE A 188 -6.84 -7.20 -7.97
N PHE A 189 -5.66 -6.84 -8.46
CA PHE A 189 -5.14 -5.48 -8.44
C PHE A 189 -4.78 -5.00 -9.84
N LEU A 190 -5.14 -3.76 -10.13
CA LEU A 190 -4.67 -2.99 -11.29
C LEU A 190 -4.14 -1.65 -10.80
N GLY A 191 -2.98 -1.27 -11.29
CA GLY A 191 -2.40 0.02 -10.95
C GLY A 191 -1.50 0.60 -12.03
N SER A 192 -1.15 1.84 -11.85
CA SER A 192 -0.12 2.50 -12.65
C SER A 192 0.72 3.46 -11.83
N THR A 193 1.98 3.61 -12.25
CA THR A 193 2.93 4.58 -11.70
C THR A 193 3.51 5.39 -12.84
N TYR A 194 3.47 6.71 -12.73
CA TYR A 194 4.04 7.62 -13.71
C TYR A 194 5.13 8.49 -13.11
N TYR A 195 6.32 8.40 -13.68
CA TYR A 195 7.49 9.20 -13.33
C TYR A 195 7.57 10.43 -14.21
N PHE A 196 7.36 11.60 -13.65
CA PHE A 196 7.55 12.86 -14.35
C PHE A 196 9.03 13.20 -14.51
N ALA A 197 9.33 14.16 -15.36
CA ALA A 197 10.72 14.55 -15.66
C ALA A 197 11.49 15.14 -14.46
N LYS A 198 10.95 15.28 -13.33
CA LYS A 198 11.44 15.60 -11.96
C LYS A 198 10.52 16.62 -11.27
N PRO A 199 10.42 16.58 -10.00
CA PRO A 199 10.72 15.54 -8.99
C PRO A 199 9.45 14.79 -8.57
N TRP A 200 8.48 14.61 -9.45
CA TRP A 200 7.15 14.11 -9.15
C TRP A 200 6.94 12.67 -9.61
N ILE A 201 6.30 11.88 -8.78
CA ILE A 201 5.80 10.54 -9.10
C ILE A 201 4.31 10.53 -8.75
N VAL A 202 3.48 9.97 -9.61
CA VAL A 202 2.06 9.75 -9.35
C VAL A 202 1.78 8.27 -9.48
N GLU A 203 1.09 7.73 -8.49
CA GLU A 203 0.68 6.33 -8.43
C GLU A 203 -0.83 6.26 -8.24
N GLU A 204 -1.46 5.29 -8.86
CA GLU A 204 -2.87 5.00 -8.70
C GLU A 204 -3.10 3.50 -8.76
N GLY A 205 -4.18 3.05 -8.12
CA GLY A 205 -4.54 1.65 -8.21
C GLY A 205 -5.94 1.37 -7.70
N ILE A 206 -6.48 0.26 -8.18
CA ILE A 206 -7.74 -0.29 -7.73
C ILE A 206 -7.54 -1.77 -7.39
N ARG A 207 -8.04 -2.17 -6.24
CA ARG A 207 -8.11 -3.56 -5.79
C ARG A 207 -9.56 -4.00 -5.75
N PHE A 208 -9.83 -5.13 -6.35
CA PHE A 208 -11.10 -5.83 -6.25
C PHE A 208 -10.90 -7.03 -5.35
N ASN A 209 -11.59 -7.06 -4.23
CA ASN A 209 -11.48 -8.14 -3.25
C ASN A 209 -12.80 -8.88 -3.12
N VAL A 210 -12.74 -10.20 -3.01
CA VAL A 210 -13.87 -11.07 -2.71
C VAL A 210 -13.54 -11.87 -1.46
N SER A 211 -14.35 -11.68 -0.44
CA SER A 211 -14.17 -12.28 0.88
C SER A 211 -15.19 -13.39 1.12
N ASN A 212 -14.73 -14.54 1.58
CA ASN A 212 -15.54 -15.69 1.95
C ASN A 212 -15.44 -15.94 3.46
N PRO A 213 -16.52 -16.41 4.11
CA PRO A 213 -17.82 -16.78 3.56
C PRO A 213 -18.65 -15.59 3.10
N GLY A 214 -19.61 -15.84 2.21
CA GLY A 214 -20.57 -14.84 1.76
C GLY A 214 -20.21 -14.14 0.44
N SER A 215 -19.01 -14.37 -0.12
CA SER A 215 -18.55 -13.77 -1.38
C SER A 215 -18.71 -12.24 -1.42
N VAL A 216 -18.39 -11.59 -0.31
CA VAL A 216 -18.55 -10.13 -0.16
C VAL A 216 -17.55 -9.42 -1.06
N PHE A 217 -18.06 -8.67 -2.02
CA PHE A 217 -17.24 -7.90 -2.94
C PHE A 217 -16.90 -6.53 -2.34
N SER A 218 -15.60 -6.23 -2.25
CA SER A 218 -15.09 -5.01 -1.61
C SER A 218 -14.00 -4.35 -2.48
N PRO A 219 -14.39 -3.45 -3.39
CA PRO A 219 -13.46 -2.66 -4.18
C PRO A 219 -12.86 -1.53 -3.35
N ALA A 220 -11.55 -1.29 -3.55
CA ALA A 220 -10.84 -0.16 -2.96
C ALA A 220 -9.87 0.46 -3.98
N ALA A 221 -9.74 1.78 -3.95
CA ALA A 221 -8.87 2.52 -4.85
C ALA A 221 -8.03 3.53 -4.07
N PHE A 222 -6.88 3.90 -4.64
CA PHE A 222 -6.02 4.94 -4.09
C PHE A 222 -5.38 5.79 -5.17
N VAL A 223 -4.93 6.96 -4.75
CA VAL A 223 -4.00 7.81 -5.49
C VAL A 223 -2.91 8.28 -4.53
N ALA A 224 -1.67 8.28 -5.00
CA ALA A 224 -0.53 8.81 -4.27
C ALA A 224 0.29 9.76 -5.15
N VAL A 225 0.80 10.82 -4.53
CA VAL A 225 1.69 11.78 -5.17
C VAL A 225 2.95 11.91 -4.32
N THR A 226 4.07 11.61 -4.94
CA THR A 226 5.39 11.74 -4.31
C THR A 226 6.18 12.89 -4.92
N HIS A 227 6.79 13.68 -4.06
CA HIS A 227 7.74 14.72 -4.43
C HIS A 227 9.04 14.50 -3.69
N GLY A 228 10.16 14.60 -4.40
CA GLY A 228 11.47 14.53 -3.76
C GLY A 228 12.57 13.97 -4.64
N ARG A 229 13.73 13.75 -4.04
CA ARG A 229 14.93 13.24 -4.70
C ARG A 229 15.64 12.24 -3.83
N ASN A 230 16.20 11.23 -4.47
CA ASN A 230 17.06 10.24 -3.80
C ASN A 230 18.22 10.92 -3.07
N LYS A 231 18.59 10.39 -1.90
CA LYS A 231 19.62 10.93 -0.99
C LYS A 231 19.34 12.34 -0.45
N GLN A 232 18.13 12.86 -0.62
CA GLN A 232 17.64 14.10 -0.02
C GLN A 232 16.42 13.82 0.84
N ASN A 233 15.27 13.88 0.24
CA ASN A 233 14.01 13.52 0.87
C ASN A 233 12.97 13.07 -0.14
N TYR A 234 11.97 12.35 0.36
CA TYR A 234 10.71 12.10 -0.32
C TYR A 234 9.55 12.46 0.60
N VAL A 235 8.58 13.15 0.05
CA VAL A 235 7.29 13.37 0.70
C VAL A 235 6.21 12.75 -0.19
N THR A 236 5.46 11.82 0.35
CA THR A 236 4.35 11.17 -0.34
C THR A 236 3.06 11.48 0.38
N VAL A 237 2.07 11.95 -0.35
CA VAL A 237 0.68 12.05 0.13
C VAL A 237 -0.12 10.99 -0.60
N ARG A 238 -0.79 10.13 0.16
CA ARG A 238 -1.64 9.07 -0.36
C ARG A 238 -3.04 9.19 0.23
N THR A 239 -4.04 9.08 -0.62
CA THR A 239 -5.44 8.95 -0.21
C THR A 239 -6.04 7.69 -0.81
N GLY A 240 -6.86 7.01 -0.03
CA GLY A 240 -7.57 5.83 -0.44
C GLY A 240 -9.03 5.89 -0.02
N PHE A 241 -9.86 5.20 -0.75
CA PHE A 241 -11.27 5.02 -0.43
C PHE A 241 -11.72 3.67 -0.95
N GLY A 242 -12.65 3.06 -0.26
CA GLY A 242 -13.13 1.76 -0.68
C GLY A 242 -14.17 1.19 0.26
N LYS A 243 -14.49 -0.04 -0.05
CA LYS A 243 -15.38 -0.88 0.72
C LYS A 243 -14.56 -1.94 1.42
N GLU A 244 -14.82 -2.12 2.71
CA GLU A 244 -14.22 -3.20 3.50
C GLU A 244 -15.24 -4.31 3.67
N ALA A 245 -14.87 -5.54 3.26
CA ALA A 245 -15.74 -6.68 3.44
C ALA A 245 -15.92 -6.97 4.92
N PHE A 246 -14.80 -6.94 5.65
CA PHE A 246 -14.77 -7.36 7.04
C PHE A 246 -13.58 -6.78 7.79
N GLN A 247 -13.75 -6.49 9.08
CA GLN A 247 -12.70 -6.11 10.00
C GLN A 247 -12.90 -6.78 11.35
N LEU A 248 -11.95 -7.59 11.78
CA LEU A 248 -11.93 -8.14 13.14
C LEU A 248 -11.59 -7.03 14.15
N ILE A 249 -12.42 -6.88 15.14
CA ILE A 249 -12.24 -5.98 16.29
C ILE A 249 -12.20 -6.74 17.63
N GLY A 250 -12.25 -8.05 17.54
CA GLY A 250 -12.16 -9.01 18.62
C GLY A 250 -12.07 -10.44 18.08
N PRO A 251 -11.76 -11.44 18.89
CA PRO A 251 -11.61 -12.84 18.46
C PRO A 251 -12.86 -13.41 17.77
N THR A 252 -14.03 -12.89 18.11
CA THR A 252 -15.33 -13.34 17.59
C THR A 252 -16.23 -12.18 17.17
N VAL A 253 -15.70 -10.95 17.18
CA VAL A 253 -16.45 -9.73 16.89
C VAL A 253 -15.85 -9.03 15.69
N SER A 254 -16.71 -8.52 14.87
CA SER A 254 -16.29 -7.93 13.60
C SER A 254 -17.24 -6.89 13.07
N LEU A 255 -16.72 -6.04 12.25
CA LEU A 255 -17.42 -5.08 11.41
C LEU A 255 -17.48 -5.64 9.99
N SER A 256 -18.53 -5.34 9.25
CA SER A 256 -18.67 -5.87 7.90
C SER A 256 -19.33 -4.89 6.95
N ASP A 257 -18.98 -5.00 5.68
CA ASP A 257 -19.65 -4.38 4.55
C ASP A 257 -19.79 -2.85 4.68
N PHE A 258 -18.70 -2.17 4.95
CA PHE A 258 -18.70 -0.72 5.18
C PHE A 258 -17.69 0.01 4.29
N GLN A 259 -17.90 1.32 4.13
CA GLN A 259 -16.98 2.18 3.41
C GLN A 259 -15.90 2.73 4.34
N SER A 260 -14.68 2.87 3.83
CA SER A 260 -13.58 3.50 4.53
C SER A 260 -12.84 4.51 3.65
N GLN A 261 -12.14 5.41 4.31
CA GLN A 261 -11.27 6.41 3.69
C GLN A 261 -9.96 6.44 4.47
N THR A 262 -8.87 6.59 3.74
CA THR A 262 -7.52 6.70 4.30
C THR A 262 -6.84 7.95 3.77
N LEU A 263 -5.99 8.53 4.59
CA LEU A 263 -5.04 9.57 4.21
C LEU A 263 -3.74 9.29 4.93
N SER A 264 -2.64 9.24 4.20
CA SER A 264 -1.31 9.16 4.81
C SER A 264 -0.36 10.17 4.20
N VAL A 265 0.56 10.64 5.04
CA VAL A 265 1.69 11.49 4.64
C VAL A 265 2.95 10.79 5.09
N THR A 266 3.77 10.37 4.16
CA THR A 266 5.08 9.76 4.42
C THR A 266 6.17 10.77 4.13
N TRP A 267 7.11 10.93 5.05
CA TRP A 267 8.30 11.73 4.87
C TRP A 267 9.55 10.88 5.16
N ARG A 268 10.32 10.61 4.10
CA ARG A 268 11.63 9.95 4.19
C ARG A 268 12.71 11.01 4.06
N GLN A 269 13.61 11.09 5.03
CA GLN A 269 14.68 12.07 5.09
C GLN A 269 16.02 11.38 5.27
N TRP A 270 16.96 11.59 4.35
CA TRP A 270 18.37 11.25 4.56
C TRP A 270 19.02 12.30 5.43
N ILE A 271 19.63 11.87 6.54
CA ILE A 271 20.40 12.71 7.46
C ILE A 271 21.88 12.60 7.15
N GLY A 272 22.34 11.38 6.86
CA GLY A 272 23.68 11.07 6.36
C GLY A 272 23.66 10.60 4.92
N THR A 273 24.80 10.12 4.46
CA THR A 273 24.95 9.56 3.09
C THR A 273 24.21 8.25 2.89
N ASP A 274 24.07 7.47 3.96
CA ASP A 274 23.58 6.10 3.95
C ASP A 274 22.52 5.81 5.02
N TRP A 275 22.07 6.81 5.78
CA TRP A 275 21.07 6.64 6.81
C TRP A 275 20.12 7.84 6.93
N GLY A 276 18.98 7.59 7.52
CA GLY A 276 17.98 8.62 7.74
C GLY A 276 16.78 8.13 8.54
N VAL A 277 15.70 8.91 8.45
CA VAL A 277 14.46 8.67 9.17
C VAL A 277 13.29 8.58 8.20
N ASN A 278 12.31 7.77 8.57
CA ASN A 278 10.99 7.75 7.99
C ASN A 278 9.97 8.21 9.04
N PHE A 279 9.10 9.11 8.65
CA PHE A 279 7.94 9.50 9.43
C PHE A 279 6.69 9.26 8.58
N VAL A 280 5.67 8.67 9.19
CA VAL A 280 4.36 8.50 8.57
C VAL A 280 3.30 9.05 9.51
N GLY A 281 2.46 9.93 9.00
CA GLY A 281 1.22 10.33 9.64
C GLY A 281 0.06 9.65 8.96
N ASP A 282 -0.81 8.97 9.69
CA ASP A 282 -1.94 8.22 9.18
C ASP A 282 -3.26 8.72 9.74
N TYR A 283 -4.27 8.77 8.87
CA TYR A 283 -5.65 8.98 9.23
C TYR A 283 -6.55 7.99 8.49
N TYR A 284 -7.46 7.40 9.24
CA TYR A 284 -8.47 6.47 8.75
C TYR A 284 -9.84 6.87 9.24
N HIS A 285 -10.85 6.76 8.39
CA HIS A 285 -12.24 7.03 8.72
C HIS A 285 -13.15 5.91 8.20
N SER A 286 -14.03 5.44 9.07
CA SER A 286 -15.13 4.53 8.77
C SER A 286 -16.39 4.95 9.53
N PRO A 287 -17.57 4.37 9.26
CA PRO A 287 -18.77 4.62 10.04
C PRO A 287 -18.66 4.20 11.51
N PHE A 288 -17.72 3.32 11.84
CA PHE A 288 -17.59 2.73 13.16
C PHE A 288 -16.57 3.46 14.06
N TYR A 289 -15.46 3.89 13.47
CA TYR A 289 -14.41 4.62 14.18
C TYR A 289 -13.51 5.42 13.24
N GLN A 290 -12.83 6.36 13.84
CA GLN A 290 -11.70 7.05 13.23
C GLN A 290 -10.41 6.59 13.90
N ARG A 291 -9.32 6.53 13.14
CA ARG A 291 -8.00 6.23 13.65
C ARG A 291 -7.02 7.28 13.14
N GLY A 292 -6.19 7.79 14.02
CA GLY A 292 -5.12 8.71 13.68
C GLY A 292 -3.86 8.40 14.46
N GLY A 293 -2.71 8.53 13.83
CA GLY A 293 -1.45 8.28 14.51
C GLY A 293 -0.22 8.48 13.65
N THR A 294 0.89 8.00 14.17
CA THR A 294 2.21 8.20 13.57
C THR A 294 3.06 6.95 13.66
N THR A 295 3.92 6.79 12.66
CA THR A 295 5.01 5.81 12.65
C THR A 295 6.34 6.55 12.51
N LEU A 296 7.35 6.16 13.28
CA LEU A 296 8.70 6.66 13.18
C LEU A 296 9.65 5.49 12.95
N GLY A 297 10.50 5.59 11.93
CA GLY A 297 11.49 4.60 11.60
C GLY A 297 12.86 5.19 11.34
N PHE A 298 13.88 4.36 11.52
CA PHE A 298 15.28 4.66 11.17
C PHE A 298 15.71 3.65 10.11
N PHE A 299 16.32 4.13 9.05
CA PHE A 299 16.86 3.28 8.00
C PHE A 299 18.35 3.49 7.82
N ARG A 300 19.02 2.43 7.38
CA ARG A 300 20.41 2.46 6.91
C ARG A 300 20.51 1.70 5.58
N GLU A 301 21.19 2.33 4.63
CA GLU A 301 21.51 1.77 3.32
C GLU A 301 22.96 1.26 3.30
N PHE A 302 23.25 0.23 2.49
CA PHE A 302 24.58 -0.38 2.38
C PHE A 302 24.84 -1.02 1.03
#